data_dae26dddee2266968e10bf255b961584
#
_entry.id   dae26dddee2266968e10bf255b961584
#
_cell.length_a   1.000
_cell.length_b   1.000
_cell.length_c   1.000
_cell.angle_alpha   90.00
_cell.angle_beta   90.00
_cell.angle_gamma   90.00
#
_symmetry.space_group_name_H-M   'P 1'
#
loop_
_entity.id
_entity.type
_entity.pdbx_description
1 polymer ?
#
loop_
_entity_poly.entity_id
_entity_poly.type
_entity_poly.pdbx_seq_one_letter_code
_entity_poly.pdbx_strand_id
1 'polypeptide(L)' 'MKIRVIVTPKPGVLDPQGKAIHHALEGLGFTGVNDVRQGKSIELDVAGTTSDADIDAMCQTLLANTVIENYRIER' A
#
# COMPACT_ATOMS: atom_id res chain seq x y z
N MET A 1 6.87 -17.53 9.67
CA MET A 1 7.61 -16.41 9.05
C MET A 1 6.66 -15.26 8.83
N LYS A 2 7.04 -14.09 9.27
CA LYS A 2 6.21 -12.90 9.12
C LYS A 2 6.62 -12.12 7.87
N ILE A 3 5.62 -11.71 7.09
CA ILE A 3 5.79 -10.98 5.84
C ILE A 3 4.86 -9.78 5.88
N ARG A 4 5.32 -8.66 5.33
CA ARG A 4 4.50 -7.47 5.18
C ARG A 4 4.31 -7.17 3.70
N VAL A 5 3.07 -6.95 3.30
CA VAL A 5 2.72 -6.51 1.95
C VAL A 5 2.28 -5.06 2.04
N ILE A 6 2.99 -4.18 1.35
CA ILE A 6 2.67 -2.76 1.28
C ILE A 6 1.95 -2.51 -0.05
N VAL A 7 0.73 -2.02 0.04
CA VAL A 7 -0.13 -1.74 -1.13
C VAL A 7 -0.36 -0.25 -1.23
N THR A 8 -0.06 0.32 -2.39
CA THR A 8 -0.20 1.75 -2.65
C THR A 8 -0.95 2.00 -3.95
N PRO A 9 -1.71 3.11 -4.06
CA PRO A 9 -2.35 3.46 -5.32
C PRO A 9 -1.30 3.73 -6.40
N LYS A 10 -1.59 3.34 -7.64
CA LYS A 10 -0.76 3.70 -8.78
C LYS A 10 -0.78 5.21 -9.00
N PRO A 11 0.29 5.80 -9.57
CA PRO A 11 0.28 7.20 -9.99
C PRO A 11 -0.92 7.48 -10.92
N GLY A 12 -1.58 8.61 -10.68
CA GLY A 12 -2.75 9.01 -11.47
C GLY A 12 -4.08 8.41 -11.03
N VAL A 13 -4.07 7.45 -10.11
CA VAL A 13 -5.30 6.92 -9.53
C VAL A 13 -5.79 7.86 -8.44
N LEU A 14 -7.10 8.11 -8.42
CA LEU A 14 -7.73 8.95 -7.41
C LEU A 14 -7.56 8.31 -6.02
N ASP A 15 -7.07 9.12 -5.08
CA ASP A 15 -6.85 8.74 -3.69
C ASP A 15 -7.52 9.78 -2.77
N PRO A 16 -8.84 9.64 -2.53
CA PRO A 16 -9.58 10.63 -1.73
C PRO A 16 -9.04 10.76 -0.30
N GLN A 17 -8.57 9.66 0.28
CA GLN A 17 -8.05 9.68 1.66
C GLN A 17 -6.71 10.41 1.72
N GLY A 18 -5.81 10.15 0.78
CA GLY A 18 -4.55 10.87 0.69
C GLY A 18 -4.76 12.37 0.46
N LYS A 19 -5.71 12.73 -0.39
CA LYS A 19 -6.06 14.13 -0.64
C LYS A 19 -6.64 14.80 0.61
N ALA A 20 -7.49 14.10 1.35
CA ALA A 20 -8.06 14.62 2.59
C ALA A 20 -6.97 14.88 3.66
N ILE A 21 -6.01 13.96 3.78
CA ILE A 21 -4.88 14.12 4.68
C ILE A 21 -4.03 15.33 4.26
N HIS A 22 -3.74 15.47 2.99
CA HIS A 22 -2.96 16.58 2.45
C HIS A 22 -3.62 17.93 2.78
N HIS A 23 -4.92 18.01 2.51
CA HIS A 23 -5.70 19.22 2.79
C HIS A 23 -5.72 19.55 4.30
N ALA A 24 -5.90 18.52 5.14
CA ALA A 24 -5.90 18.68 6.59
C ALA A 24 -4.54 19.19 7.12
N LEU A 25 -3.44 18.67 6.58
CA LEU A 25 -2.10 19.11 6.95
C LEU A 25 -1.88 20.59 6.60
N GLU A 26 -2.32 21.02 5.43
CA GLU A 26 -2.25 22.43 5.03
C GLU A 26 -3.07 23.30 5.98
N GLY A 27 -4.28 22.87 6.34
CA GLY A 27 -5.14 23.59 7.28
C GLY A 27 -4.56 23.70 8.68
N LEU A 28 -3.68 22.77 9.06
CA LEU A 28 -2.96 22.80 10.34
C LEU A 28 -1.67 23.62 10.29
N GLY A 29 -1.33 24.18 9.14
CA GLY A 29 -0.15 25.05 8.99
C GLY A 29 1.11 24.29 8.57
N PHE A 30 1.03 23.03 8.26
CA PHE A 30 2.19 22.28 7.74
C PHE A 30 2.35 22.59 6.25
N THR A 31 3.36 23.39 5.94
CA THR A 31 3.70 23.73 4.55
C THR A 31 4.84 22.85 4.05
N GLY A 32 4.97 22.76 2.75
CA GLY A 32 6.04 21.96 2.13
C GLY A 32 5.67 20.50 1.89
N VAL A 33 4.44 20.09 2.20
CA VAL A 33 3.94 18.76 1.82
C VAL A 33 3.41 18.84 0.39
N ASN A 34 4.14 18.23 -0.54
CA ASN A 34 3.81 18.33 -1.96
C ASN A 34 2.76 17.32 -2.38
N ASP A 35 2.72 16.16 -1.74
CA ASP A 35 1.79 15.09 -2.07
C ASP A 35 1.60 14.18 -0.86
N VAL A 36 0.44 13.55 -0.78
CA VAL A 36 0.13 12.53 0.23
C VAL A 36 -0.57 11.37 -0.48
N ARG A 37 -0.05 10.17 -0.28
CA ARG A 37 -0.63 8.94 -0.79
C ARG A 37 -0.95 8.04 0.38
N GLN A 38 -2.17 7.52 0.45
CA GLN A 38 -2.56 6.58 1.47
C GLN A 38 -2.65 5.19 0.88
N GLY A 39 -1.96 4.26 1.48
CA GLY A 39 -2.02 2.85 1.15
C GLY A 39 -2.35 2.02 2.37
N LYS A 40 -2.07 0.74 2.29
CA LYS A 40 -2.28 -0.19 3.40
C LYS A 40 -1.10 -1.12 3.56
N SER A 41 -0.95 -1.63 4.78
CA SER A 41 0.05 -2.63 5.13
C SER A 41 -0.68 -3.88 5.61
N ILE A 42 -0.35 -5.02 5.02
CA ILE A 42 -0.96 -6.30 5.38
C ILE A 42 0.14 -7.19 5.94
N GLU A 43 -0.01 -7.63 7.18
CA GLU A 43 0.93 -8.55 7.81
C GLU A 43 0.41 -9.98 7.66
N LEU A 44 1.28 -10.86 7.19
CA LEU A 44 1.00 -12.28 7.04
C LEU A 44 1.95 -13.07 7.92
N ASP A 45 1.42 -14.06 8.63
CA ASP A 45 2.24 -15.06 9.28
C ASP A 45 2.04 -16.38 8.52
N VAL A 46 3.06 -16.80 7.80
CA VAL A 46 3.00 -17.94 6.90
C VAL A 46 4.02 -19.00 7.30
N ALA A 47 3.78 -20.22 6.87
CA ALA A 47 4.74 -21.31 7.08
C ALA A 47 6.08 -20.94 6.43
N GLY A 48 7.20 -21.29 7.09
CA GLY A 48 8.54 -20.98 6.57
C GLY A 48 8.85 -21.63 5.22
N THR A 49 8.06 -22.61 4.82
CA THR A 49 8.17 -23.29 3.52
C THR A 49 7.39 -22.59 2.40
N THR A 50 6.66 -21.51 2.72
CA THR A 50 5.88 -20.78 1.72
C THR A 50 6.81 -20.12 0.71
N SER A 51 6.57 -20.37 -0.57
CA SER A 51 7.42 -19.84 -1.64
C SER A 51 7.12 -18.38 -1.95
N ASP A 52 8.10 -17.70 -2.55
CA ASP A 52 7.91 -16.33 -3.03
C ASP A 52 6.80 -16.25 -4.08
N ALA A 53 6.71 -17.27 -4.94
CA ALA A 53 5.67 -17.34 -5.96
C ALA A 53 4.27 -17.44 -5.35
N ASP A 54 4.11 -18.17 -4.25
CA ASP A 54 2.83 -18.27 -3.57
C ASP A 54 2.43 -16.93 -2.94
N ILE A 55 3.39 -16.23 -2.32
CA ILE A 55 3.12 -14.92 -1.74
C ILE A 55 2.73 -13.91 -2.81
N ASP A 56 3.44 -13.91 -3.92
CA ASP A 56 3.11 -13.03 -5.05
C ASP A 56 1.71 -13.35 -5.61
N ALA A 57 1.37 -14.63 -5.72
CA ALA A 57 0.03 -15.04 -6.15
C ALA A 57 -1.06 -14.57 -5.19
N MET A 58 -0.81 -14.59 -3.88
CA MET A 58 -1.74 -14.03 -2.88
C MET A 58 -1.99 -12.55 -3.13
N CYS A 59 -0.93 -11.80 -3.42
CA CYS A 59 -1.04 -10.37 -3.71
C CYS A 59 -1.88 -10.11 -4.96
N GLN A 60 -1.58 -10.82 -6.04
CA GLN A 60 -2.25 -10.61 -7.32
C GLN A 60 -3.71 -11.08 -7.31
N THR A 61 -4.00 -12.13 -6.55
CA THR A 61 -5.33 -12.74 -6.52
C THR A 61 -6.28 -12.01 -5.57
N LEU A 62 -5.77 -11.52 -4.44
CA LEU A 62 -6.62 -11.02 -3.37
C LEU A 62 -6.13 -9.72 -2.72
N LEU A 63 -4.85 -9.63 -2.37
CA LEU A 63 -4.37 -8.60 -1.46
C LEU A 63 -4.28 -7.22 -2.11
N ALA A 64 -4.03 -7.15 -3.40
CA ALA A 64 -3.95 -5.91 -4.14
C ALA A 64 -4.84 -5.97 -5.38
N ASN A 65 -5.47 -4.83 -5.71
CA ASN A 65 -6.14 -4.67 -7.00
C ASN A 65 -5.11 -4.13 -8.00
N THR A 66 -4.51 -5.01 -8.78
CA THR A 66 -3.38 -4.66 -9.65
C THR A 66 -3.75 -3.74 -10.81
N VAL A 67 -5.04 -3.49 -11.04
CA VAL A 67 -5.48 -2.48 -12.01
C VAL A 67 -5.18 -1.06 -11.51
N ILE A 68 -5.37 -0.83 -10.20
CA ILE A 68 -5.25 0.51 -9.60
C ILE A 68 -4.19 0.60 -8.51
N GLU A 69 -3.56 -0.51 -8.12
CA GLU A 69 -2.62 -0.56 -7.00
C GLU A 69 -1.32 -1.22 -7.41
N ASN A 70 -0.23 -0.74 -6.81
CA ASN A 70 1.05 -1.42 -6.78
C ASN A 70 1.23 -2.07 -5.42
N TYR A 71 2.08 -3.08 -5.34
CA TYR A 71 2.41 -3.72 -4.07
C TYR A 71 3.89 -4.03 -4.00
N ARG A 72 4.38 -4.15 -2.78
CA ARG A 72 5.75 -4.54 -2.49
C ARG A 72 5.72 -5.52 -1.32
N ILE A 73 6.53 -6.57 -1.41
CA ILE A 73 6.63 -7.61 -0.38
C ILE A 73 7.88 -7.33 0.43
N GLU A 74 7.71 -7.20 1.75
CA GLU A 74 8.80 -7.04 2.71
C GLU A 74 8.89 -8.27 3.60
N ARG A 75 10.09 -8.79 3.76
CA ARG A 75 10.35 -9.98 4.57
C ARG A 75 11.04 -9.63 5.88
#